data_2f9704a35a41013fa8e8e7893ca11c02
#
_entry.id   2f9704a35a41013fa8e8e7893ca11c02
#
_cell.length_a   1.000
_cell.length_b   1.000
_cell.length_c   1.000
_cell.angle_alpha   90.00
_cell.angle_beta   90.00
_cell.angle_gamma   90.00
#
_symmetry.space_group_name_H-M   'P 1'
#
loop_
_entity.id
_entity.type
_entity.pdbx_description
1 polymer ?
#
loop_
_entity_poly.entity_id
_entity_poly.type
_entity_poly.pdbx_seq_one_letter_code
_entity_poly.pdbx_strand_id
1 'polypeptide(L)'
;MPFSVLMSLYYKENPEYLDISLNSIFIQTKMPNQIVLVLDGPIGENLMDVVKKYAQKYPQLEIYPQEKNRGLSTALNIGLEKCRNDIVFRMDTDDVCYPNRFERILKEYEKYPNLEIVGSYATMIDEEGNEIKSMSAPTSQEEIYKKVWTCPFIHPTVSFRKKSLLSVGSYNPNSGPRQDDYELWFRCIEHGLECRNIEEPLLYYRFFKDSISRNTMKVGWWRAKVGLKGAWKCKCSPIAYIGVCYPLFRSLMPGFIRRLMYRISDRINPRVNS
;
A
#
# COMPACT_ATOMS: atom_id res chain seq x y z
N MET A 1 8.98 15.65 -13.52
CA MET A 1 9.57 14.30 -13.70
C MET A 1 8.54 13.36 -14.31
N PRO A 2 8.91 12.47 -15.26
CA PRO A 2 8.03 11.40 -15.73
C PRO A 2 7.86 10.30 -14.66
N PHE A 3 6.66 9.69 -14.63
CA PHE A 3 6.35 8.65 -13.66
C PHE A 3 5.35 7.62 -14.19
N SER A 4 5.36 6.44 -13.57
CA SER A 4 4.40 5.37 -13.82
C SER A 4 3.48 5.19 -12.61
N VAL A 5 2.24 4.75 -12.86
CA VAL A 5 1.34 4.25 -11.81
C VAL A 5 1.25 2.74 -11.95
N LEU A 6 1.45 2.02 -10.86
CA LEU A 6 1.41 0.56 -10.79
C LEU A 6 0.18 0.10 -10.03
N MET A 7 -0.67 -0.68 -10.70
CA MET A 7 -1.92 -1.24 -10.18
C MET A 7 -2.00 -2.74 -10.44
N SER A 8 -2.71 -3.45 -9.58
CA SER A 8 -3.05 -4.86 -9.76
C SER A 8 -4.56 -5.03 -9.59
N LEU A 9 -5.19 -5.70 -10.54
CA LEU A 9 -6.61 -6.00 -10.57
C LEU A 9 -6.84 -7.51 -10.52
N TYR A 10 -7.75 -7.98 -9.68
CA TYR A 10 -8.12 -9.37 -9.60
C TYR A 10 -9.66 -9.55 -9.64
N TYR A 11 -10.14 -10.77 -9.85
CA TYR A 11 -11.53 -11.09 -10.18
C TYR A 11 -12.59 -10.73 -9.12
N LYS A 12 -12.19 -10.45 -7.86
CA LYS A 12 -13.14 -10.09 -6.78
C LYS A 12 -13.33 -8.59 -6.60
N GLU A 13 -12.63 -7.77 -7.38
CA GLU A 13 -12.80 -6.32 -7.31
C GLU A 13 -14.20 -5.89 -7.79
N ASN A 14 -14.66 -4.75 -7.28
CA ASN A 14 -15.91 -4.15 -7.70
C ASN A 14 -15.68 -3.26 -8.93
N PRO A 15 -16.45 -3.47 -10.04
CA PRO A 15 -16.33 -2.64 -11.25
C PRO A 15 -16.57 -1.14 -11.01
N GLU A 16 -17.47 -0.77 -10.10
CA GLU A 16 -17.75 0.63 -9.77
C GLU A 16 -16.57 1.28 -9.07
N TYR A 17 -15.93 0.56 -8.14
CA TYR A 17 -14.72 1.08 -7.46
C TYR A 17 -13.56 1.22 -8.43
N LEU A 18 -13.39 0.26 -9.34
CA LEU A 18 -12.38 0.33 -10.40
C LEU A 18 -12.62 1.54 -11.31
N ASP A 19 -13.86 1.81 -11.69
CA ASP A 19 -14.22 2.96 -12.53
C ASP A 19 -13.86 4.29 -11.82
N ILE A 20 -14.24 4.44 -10.55
CA ILE A 20 -13.93 5.60 -9.73
C ILE A 20 -12.40 5.74 -9.55
N SER A 21 -11.71 4.66 -9.25
CA SER A 21 -10.27 4.60 -9.05
C SER A 21 -9.51 5.08 -10.29
N LEU A 22 -9.80 4.48 -11.45
CA LEU A 22 -9.19 4.87 -12.72
C LEU A 22 -9.52 6.32 -13.09
N ASN A 23 -10.78 6.73 -12.93
CA ASN A 23 -11.16 8.12 -13.18
C ASN A 23 -10.33 9.09 -12.34
N SER A 24 -10.10 8.78 -11.07
CA SER A 24 -9.32 9.64 -10.16
C SER A 24 -7.87 9.84 -10.61
N ILE A 25 -7.29 8.88 -11.33
CA ILE A 25 -5.95 8.99 -11.93
C ILE A 25 -5.96 9.92 -13.15
N PHE A 26 -7.03 9.89 -13.94
CA PHE A 26 -7.13 10.67 -15.18
C PHE A 26 -7.63 12.11 -15.01
N ILE A 27 -8.03 12.50 -13.79
CA ILE A 27 -8.40 13.90 -13.47
C ILE A 27 -7.36 14.62 -12.59
N GLN A 28 -6.14 14.06 -12.50
CA GLN A 28 -5.04 14.65 -11.71
C GLN A 28 -4.51 15.94 -12.29
N THR A 29 -4.04 16.86 -11.43
CA THR A 29 -3.32 18.09 -11.86
C THR A 29 -2.03 17.75 -12.62
N LYS A 30 -1.43 16.59 -12.33
CA LYS A 30 -0.27 16.07 -13.05
C LYS A 30 -0.57 14.65 -13.54
N MET A 31 -0.70 14.49 -14.86
CA MET A 31 -1.02 13.21 -15.49
C MET A 31 0.18 12.23 -15.49
N PRO A 32 -0.07 10.92 -15.26
CA PRO A 32 0.98 9.91 -15.41
C PRO A 32 1.40 9.73 -16.86
N ASN A 33 2.68 9.41 -17.07
CA ASN A 33 3.23 9.07 -18.38
C ASN A 33 2.92 7.63 -18.76
N GLN A 34 2.61 6.79 -17.76
CA GLN A 34 2.29 5.37 -17.92
C GLN A 34 1.43 4.92 -16.75
N ILE A 35 0.43 4.09 -17.02
CA ILE A 35 -0.30 3.32 -16.02
C ILE A 35 -0.14 1.85 -16.39
N VAL A 36 0.46 1.08 -15.49
CA VAL A 36 0.65 -0.37 -15.63
C VAL A 36 -0.42 -1.05 -14.81
N LEU A 37 -1.39 -1.67 -15.47
CA LEU A 37 -2.46 -2.45 -14.85
C LEU A 37 -2.22 -3.94 -15.09
N VAL A 38 -1.84 -4.66 -14.05
CA VAL A 38 -1.68 -6.12 -14.11
C VAL A 38 -2.99 -6.79 -13.75
N LEU A 39 -3.53 -7.61 -14.65
CA LEU A 39 -4.68 -8.45 -14.35
C LEU A 39 -4.16 -9.75 -13.73
N ASP A 40 -4.32 -9.91 -12.41
CA ASP A 40 -3.83 -11.07 -11.67
C ASP A 40 -4.77 -12.27 -11.84
N GLY A 41 -4.67 -12.90 -13.00
CA GLY A 41 -5.55 -13.95 -13.51
C GLY A 41 -6.76 -13.42 -14.28
N PRO A 42 -7.61 -14.35 -14.78
CA PRO A 42 -8.84 -13.98 -15.48
C PRO A 42 -9.77 -13.13 -14.61
N ILE A 43 -10.31 -12.07 -15.18
CA ILE A 43 -11.33 -11.19 -14.56
C ILE A 43 -12.67 -11.34 -15.27
N GLY A 44 -13.77 -11.01 -14.58
CA GLY A 44 -15.11 -11.06 -15.16
C GLY A 44 -15.33 -9.97 -16.22
N GLU A 45 -16.37 -10.16 -17.05
CA GLU A 45 -16.73 -9.25 -18.16
C GLU A 45 -16.96 -7.82 -17.67
N ASN A 46 -17.68 -7.63 -16.57
CA ASN A 46 -17.96 -6.29 -16.01
C ASN A 46 -16.69 -5.51 -15.66
N LEU A 47 -15.68 -6.17 -15.09
CA LEU A 47 -14.37 -5.55 -14.83
C LEU A 47 -13.62 -5.27 -16.14
N MET A 48 -13.67 -6.21 -17.08
CA MET A 48 -13.01 -6.06 -18.38
C MET A 48 -13.63 -4.91 -19.19
N ASP A 49 -14.92 -4.66 -19.11
CA ASP A 49 -15.58 -3.55 -19.79
C ASP A 49 -15.11 -2.20 -19.26
N VAL A 50 -14.93 -2.08 -17.94
CA VAL A 50 -14.33 -0.88 -17.34
C VAL A 50 -12.88 -0.69 -17.85
N VAL A 51 -12.07 -1.74 -17.83
CA VAL A 51 -10.69 -1.68 -18.32
C VAL A 51 -10.63 -1.26 -19.79
N LYS A 52 -11.46 -1.85 -20.65
CA LYS A 52 -11.54 -1.50 -22.09
C LYS A 52 -11.97 -0.05 -22.30
N LYS A 53 -12.98 0.44 -21.55
CA LYS A 53 -13.46 1.83 -21.61
C LYS A 53 -12.31 2.83 -21.41
N TYR A 54 -11.45 2.61 -20.41
CA TYR A 54 -10.32 3.49 -20.14
C TYR A 54 -9.16 3.29 -21.13
N ALA A 55 -8.85 2.06 -21.51
CA ALA A 55 -7.77 1.77 -22.45
C ALA A 55 -8.02 2.37 -23.84
N GLN A 56 -9.27 2.42 -24.30
CA GLN A 56 -9.65 3.06 -25.56
C GLN A 56 -9.46 4.57 -25.53
N LYS A 57 -9.67 5.20 -24.37
CA LYS A 57 -9.61 6.65 -24.20
C LYS A 57 -8.19 7.15 -23.86
N TYR A 58 -7.40 6.33 -23.16
CA TYR A 58 -6.13 6.76 -22.58
C TYR A 58 -5.02 5.80 -22.98
N PRO A 59 -4.22 6.10 -24.01
CA PRO A 59 -3.17 5.22 -24.52
C PRO A 59 -2.03 4.97 -23.54
N GLN A 60 -1.90 5.76 -22.46
CA GLN A 60 -0.93 5.53 -21.38
C GLN A 60 -1.35 4.40 -20.43
N LEU A 61 -2.57 3.88 -20.50
CA LEU A 61 -3.02 2.70 -19.76
C LEU A 61 -2.59 1.43 -20.50
N GLU A 62 -1.63 0.73 -19.93
CA GLU A 62 -1.09 -0.51 -20.45
C GLU A 62 -1.56 -1.70 -19.59
N ILE A 63 -2.16 -2.71 -20.25
CA ILE A 63 -2.78 -3.85 -19.58
C ILE A 63 -1.89 -5.08 -19.75
N TYR A 64 -1.62 -5.77 -18.63
CA TYR A 64 -0.77 -6.97 -18.60
C TYR A 64 -1.54 -8.16 -17.98
N PRO A 65 -2.30 -8.92 -18.80
CA PRO A 65 -3.07 -10.06 -18.32
C PRO A 65 -2.16 -11.23 -17.96
N GLN A 66 -2.50 -11.90 -16.86
CA GLN A 66 -1.85 -13.14 -16.42
C GLN A 66 -2.82 -14.31 -16.59
N GLU A 67 -2.28 -15.49 -16.87
CA GLU A 67 -3.07 -16.71 -17.08
C GLU A 67 -3.80 -17.17 -15.81
N LYS A 68 -3.24 -16.91 -14.63
CA LYS A 68 -3.79 -17.30 -13.34
C LYS A 68 -3.48 -16.28 -12.24
N ASN A 69 -4.34 -16.25 -11.24
CA ASN A 69 -4.09 -15.47 -10.02
C ASN A 69 -2.88 -16.05 -9.25
N ARG A 70 -1.89 -15.21 -9.03
CA ARG A 70 -0.64 -15.54 -8.34
C ARG A 70 -0.41 -14.69 -7.08
N GLY A 71 -1.35 -13.81 -6.77
CA GLY A 71 -1.36 -12.92 -5.62
C GLY A 71 -0.66 -11.58 -5.85
N LEU A 72 -1.01 -10.63 -4.99
CA LEU A 72 -0.64 -9.22 -5.11
C LEU A 72 0.88 -9.00 -5.30
N SER A 73 1.72 -9.61 -4.46
CA SER A 73 3.20 -9.48 -4.57
C SER A 73 3.72 -9.87 -5.95
N THR A 74 3.22 -10.98 -6.50
CA THR A 74 3.65 -11.43 -7.83
C THR A 74 3.18 -10.47 -8.92
N ALA A 75 1.92 -10.03 -8.85
CA ALA A 75 1.36 -9.08 -9.81
C ALA A 75 2.10 -7.74 -9.77
N LEU A 76 2.40 -7.21 -8.58
CA LEU A 76 3.16 -5.98 -8.42
C LEU A 76 4.60 -6.12 -8.96
N ASN A 77 5.26 -7.25 -8.77
CA ASN A 77 6.60 -7.48 -9.34
C ASN A 77 6.56 -7.51 -10.87
N ILE A 78 5.60 -8.23 -11.46
CA ILE A 78 5.40 -8.24 -12.92
C ILE A 78 5.17 -6.81 -13.44
N GLY A 79 4.29 -6.07 -12.79
CA GLY A 79 4.01 -4.70 -13.19
C GLY A 79 5.20 -3.76 -12.99
N LEU A 80 5.98 -3.93 -11.92
CA LEU A 80 7.19 -3.14 -11.67
C LEU A 80 8.21 -3.30 -12.79
N GLU A 81 8.39 -4.52 -13.31
CA GLU A 81 9.26 -4.75 -14.49
C GLU A 81 8.79 -3.97 -15.72
N LYS A 82 7.46 -3.85 -15.92
CA LYS A 82 6.83 -3.14 -17.03
C LYS A 82 6.83 -1.62 -16.88
N CYS A 83 6.98 -1.10 -15.67
CA CYS A 83 7.14 0.34 -15.43
C CYS A 83 8.43 0.83 -16.10
N ARG A 84 8.32 1.85 -16.97
CA ARG A 84 9.51 2.40 -17.70
C ARG A 84 10.09 3.65 -17.05
N ASN A 85 9.36 4.27 -16.12
CA ASN A 85 9.85 5.44 -15.41
C ASN A 85 10.50 5.06 -14.08
N ASP A 86 11.43 5.89 -13.61
CA ASP A 86 12.13 5.67 -12.33
C ASP A 86 11.18 5.86 -11.13
N ILE A 87 10.33 6.89 -11.17
CA ILE A 87 9.33 7.10 -10.13
C ILE A 87 8.09 6.26 -10.45
N VAL A 88 7.72 5.41 -9.51
CA VAL A 88 6.55 4.54 -9.59
C VAL A 88 5.62 4.81 -8.41
N PHE A 89 4.38 5.16 -8.70
CA PHE A 89 3.31 5.29 -7.72
C PHE A 89 2.55 3.98 -7.61
N ARG A 90 2.38 3.48 -6.41
CA ARG A 90 1.51 2.34 -6.14
C ARG A 90 0.09 2.82 -5.90
N MET A 91 -0.91 2.09 -6.40
CA MET A 91 -2.31 2.37 -6.15
C MET A 91 -3.13 1.08 -6.17
N ASP A 92 -4.10 0.96 -5.25
CA ASP A 92 -5.11 -0.10 -5.31
C ASP A 92 -6.27 0.30 -6.23
N THR A 93 -6.97 -0.70 -6.75
CA THR A 93 -8.06 -0.53 -7.73
C THR A 93 -9.40 -0.16 -7.09
N ASP A 94 -9.46 -0.05 -5.77
CA ASP A 94 -10.61 0.34 -4.96
C ASP A 94 -10.44 1.67 -4.22
N ASP A 95 -9.23 2.25 -4.27
CA ASP A 95 -8.90 3.55 -3.66
C ASP A 95 -9.12 4.72 -4.65
N VAL A 96 -9.12 5.96 -4.13
CA VAL A 96 -9.35 7.17 -4.93
C VAL A 96 -8.25 8.21 -4.65
N CYS A 97 -7.61 8.72 -5.69
CA CYS A 97 -6.60 9.78 -5.54
C CYS A 97 -7.23 11.13 -5.21
N TYR A 98 -6.61 11.90 -4.32
CA TYR A 98 -6.84 13.34 -4.27
C TYR A 98 -6.35 13.99 -5.58
N PRO A 99 -6.98 15.08 -6.06
CA PRO A 99 -6.68 15.63 -7.38
C PRO A 99 -5.24 16.09 -7.60
N ASN A 100 -4.52 16.44 -6.54
CA ASN A 100 -3.14 16.93 -6.56
C ASN A 100 -2.09 15.90 -6.10
N ARG A 101 -2.49 14.62 -5.92
CA ARG A 101 -1.62 13.58 -5.32
C ARG A 101 -0.27 13.48 -6.00
N PHE A 102 -0.27 13.28 -7.32
CA PHE A 102 0.98 13.03 -8.02
C PHE A 102 1.88 14.27 -8.06
N GLU A 103 1.31 15.43 -8.32
CA GLU A 103 2.05 16.70 -8.31
C GLU A 103 2.70 16.94 -6.94
N ARG A 104 1.94 16.74 -5.86
CA ARG A 104 2.41 17.00 -4.50
C ARG A 104 3.57 16.08 -4.10
N ILE A 105 3.48 14.81 -4.45
CA ILE A 105 4.55 13.83 -4.16
C ILE A 105 5.78 14.09 -5.04
N LEU A 106 5.61 14.43 -6.32
CA LEU A 106 6.74 14.75 -7.19
C LEU A 106 7.55 15.96 -6.71
N LYS A 107 6.91 16.96 -6.09
CA LYS A 107 7.59 18.10 -5.45
C LYS A 107 8.52 17.66 -4.31
N GLU A 108 8.22 16.55 -3.60
CA GLU A 108 9.13 16.03 -2.58
C GLU A 108 10.40 15.43 -3.22
N TYR A 109 10.28 14.69 -4.33
CA TYR A 109 11.45 14.19 -5.06
C TYR A 109 12.29 15.29 -5.69
N GLU A 110 11.66 16.39 -6.09
CA GLU A 110 12.38 17.59 -6.60
C GLU A 110 13.15 18.29 -5.48
N LYS A 111 12.51 18.43 -4.31
CA LYS A 111 13.10 19.08 -3.15
C LYS A 111 14.20 18.25 -2.48
N TYR A 112 14.04 16.92 -2.48
CA TYR A 112 14.96 15.98 -1.85
C TYR A 112 15.36 14.88 -2.87
N PRO A 113 16.39 15.13 -3.70
CA PRO A 113 16.74 14.24 -4.82
C PRO A 113 17.15 12.82 -4.42
N ASN A 114 17.59 12.61 -3.17
CA ASN A 114 18.00 11.31 -2.65
C ASN A 114 16.82 10.46 -2.15
N LEU A 115 15.61 11.05 -1.99
CA LEU A 115 14.46 10.28 -1.56
C LEU A 115 14.18 9.10 -2.47
N GLU A 116 13.96 7.95 -1.86
CA GLU A 116 13.71 6.68 -2.54
C GLU A 116 12.29 6.18 -2.33
N ILE A 117 11.66 6.51 -1.18
CA ILE A 117 10.25 6.17 -0.87
C ILE A 117 9.57 7.41 -0.31
N VAL A 118 8.41 7.75 -0.88
CA VAL A 118 7.53 8.81 -0.37
C VAL A 118 6.12 8.25 -0.22
N GLY A 119 5.60 8.30 0.99
CA GLY A 119 4.20 8.04 1.31
C GLY A 119 3.46 9.31 1.68
N SER A 120 2.19 9.18 2.03
CA SER A 120 1.37 10.28 2.55
C SER A 120 0.37 9.79 3.58
N TYR A 121 -0.32 10.73 4.23
CA TYR A 121 -1.54 10.44 4.94
C TYR A 121 -2.63 10.01 3.97
N ALA A 122 -3.74 9.49 4.50
CA ALA A 122 -4.92 9.13 3.74
C ALA A 122 -6.18 9.50 4.51
N THR A 123 -7.29 9.65 3.81
CA THR A 123 -8.63 9.68 4.41
C THR A 123 -9.28 8.32 4.22
N MET A 124 -9.67 7.67 5.31
CA MET A 124 -10.41 6.42 5.26
C MET A 124 -11.85 6.71 4.85
N ILE A 125 -12.34 6.00 3.83
CA ILE A 125 -13.74 6.06 3.37
C ILE A 125 -14.42 4.70 3.53
N ASP A 126 -15.76 4.70 3.64
CA ASP A 126 -16.57 3.47 3.63
C ASP A 126 -16.80 2.94 2.20
N GLU A 127 -17.60 1.89 2.08
CA GLU A 127 -17.96 1.26 0.82
C GLU A 127 -18.75 2.21 -0.09
N GLU A 128 -19.52 3.14 0.49
CA GLU A 128 -20.30 4.17 -0.20
C GLU A 128 -19.48 5.41 -0.56
N GLY A 129 -18.23 5.53 -0.06
CA GLY A 129 -17.34 6.67 -0.31
C GLY A 129 -17.44 7.81 0.72
N ASN A 130 -18.17 7.62 1.83
CA ASN A 130 -18.25 8.61 2.91
C ASN A 130 -16.97 8.56 3.76
N GLU A 131 -16.48 9.73 4.17
CA GLU A 131 -15.31 9.82 5.02
C GLU A 131 -15.58 9.28 6.43
N ILE A 132 -14.70 8.38 6.91
CA ILE A 132 -14.78 7.81 8.26
C ILE A 132 -13.83 8.53 9.21
N LYS A 133 -12.55 8.67 8.81
CA LYS A 133 -11.50 9.27 9.65
C LYS A 133 -10.22 9.56 8.86
N SER A 134 -9.37 10.42 9.40
CA SER A 134 -8.00 10.60 8.91
C SER A 134 -7.10 9.43 9.31
N MET A 135 -6.13 9.12 8.46
CA MET A 135 -5.07 8.15 8.70
C MET A 135 -3.72 8.86 8.59
N SER A 136 -2.97 8.87 9.67
CA SER A 136 -1.63 9.44 9.74
C SER A 136 -0.53 8.38 9.70
N ALA A 137 0.70 8.82 9.49
CA ALA A 137 1.90 7.98 9.49
C ALA A 137 3.10 8.79 9.99
N PRO A 138 4.16 8.16 10.53
CA PRO A 138 5.40 8.87 10.86
C PRO A 138 5.94 9.60 9.65
N THR A 139 6.33 10.87 9.78
CA THR A 139 6.71 11.73 8.65
C THR A 139 8.19 11.79 8.38
N SER A 140 9.02 11.82 9.40
CA SER A 140 10.48 11.87 9.26
C SER A 140 11.10 10.48 9.09
N GLN A 141 12.25 10.42 8.43
CA GLN A 141 13.02 9.19 8.30
C GLN A 141 13.34 8.54 9.65
N GLU A 142 13.76 9.34 10.64
CA GLU A 142 14.08 8.84 11.98
C GLU A 142 12.87 8.15 12.62
N GLU A 143 11.70 8.78 12.57
CA GLU A 143 10.48 8.18 13.11
C GLU A 143 10.04 6.93 12.35
N ILE A 144 10.14 6.93 11.01
CA ILE A 144 9.83 5.79 10.16
C ILE A 144 10.72 4.60 10.55
N TYR A 145 12.02 4.82 10.67
CA TYR A 145 12.98 3.79 11.08
C TYR A 145 12.68 3.26 12.48
N LYS A 146 12.48 4.15 13.45
CA LYS A 146 12.14 3.79 14.83
C LYS A 146 10.82 3.00 14.93
N LYS A 147 9.86 3.29 14.04
CA LYS A 147 8.52 2.70 14.03
C LYS A 147 8.30 1.68 12.90
N VAL A 148 9.35 1.14 12.25
CA VAL A 148 9.19 0.18 11.14
C VAL A 148 8.32 -1.02 11.51
N TRP A 149 8.42 -1.49 12.75
CA TRP A 149 7.64 -2.60 13.29
C TRP A 149 6.13 -2.35 13.34
N THR A 150 5.68 -1.10 13.24
CA THR A 150 4.26 -0.72 13.16
C THR A 150 3.73 -0.69 11.72
N CYS A 151 4.59 -0.91 10.69
CA CYS A 151 4.27 -0.72 9.28
C CYS A 151 4.02 0.76 8.94
N PRO A 152 5.05 1.60 8.84
CA PRO A 152 4.97 3.07 8.90
C PRO A 152 4.45 3.73 7.63
N PHE A 153 4.11 2.97 6.60
CA PHE A 153 3.52 3.47 5.36
C PHE A 153 2.10 2.95 5.17
N ILE A 154 1.23 3.76 4.63
CA ILE A 154 -0.08 3.35 4.10
C ILE A 154 0.19 2.90 2.67
N HIS A 155 0.21 1.59 2.41
CA HIS A 155 0.74 1.00 1.18
C HIS A 155 0.22 1.64 -0.12
N PRO A 156 -1.10 1.92 -0.32
CA PRO A 156 -1.56 2.54 -1.56
C PRO A 156 -1.18 4.02 -1.73
N THR A 157 -0.63 4.66 -0.70
CA THR A 157 -0.18 6.05 -0.82
C THR A 157 1.25 6.18 -1.36
N VAL A 158 2.03 5.09 -1.32
CA VAL A 158 3.47 5.19 -1.59
C VAL A 158 3.80 5.38 -3.07
N SER A 159 4.89 6.11 -3.26
CA SER A 159 5.69 6.10 -4.48
C SER A 159 7.12 5.74 -4.13
N PHE A 160 7.86 5.22 -5.08
CA PHE A 160 9.25 4.82 -4.87
C PHE A 160 10.06 4.94 -6.15
N ARG A 161 11.38 5.02 -6.00
CA ARG A 161 12.28 4.81 -7.13
C ARG A 161 12.32 3.32 -7.48
N LYS A 162 12.05 3.00 -8.74
CA LYS A 162 12.05 1.61 -9.24
C LYS A 162 13.36 0.90 -8.91
N LYS A 163 14.50 1.55 -9.15
CA LYS A 163 15.82 0.99 -8.89
C LYS A 163 16.01 0.64 -7.41
N SER A 164 15.59 1.49 -6.51
CA SER A 164 15.71 1.27 -5.06
C SER A 164 14.86 0.08 -4.61
N LEU A 165 13.64 -0.05 -5.13
CA LEU A 165 12.80 -1.21 -4.78
C LEU A 165 13.37 -2.52 -5.34
N LEU A 166 13.93 -2.49 -6.56
CA LEU A 166 14.60 -3.65 -7.16
C LEU A 166 15.85 -4.05 -6.37
N SER A 167 16.65 -3.09 -5.89
CA SER A 167 17.89 -3.35 -5.13
C SER A 167 17.65 -4.10 -3.82
N VAL A 168 16.47 -3.91 -3.19
CA VAL A 168 16.08 -4.65 -1.99
C VAL A 168 15.29 -5.93 -2.28
N GLY A 169 15.16 -6.33 -3.56
CA GLY A 169 14.51 -7.59 -3.99
C GLY A 169 12.99 -7.49 -4.17
N SER A 170 12.42 -6.29 -4.33
CA SER A 170 11.00 -6.05 -4.64
C SER A 170 10.03 -6.71 -3.64
N TYR A 171 8.80 -6.99 -4.04
CA TYR A 171 7.82 -7.68 -3.18
C TYR A 171 8.16 -9.17 -3.04
N ASN A 172 8.04 -9.72 -1.83
CA ASN A 172 8.31 -11.12 -1.57
C ASN A 172 7.01 -11.95 -1.61
N PRO A 173 6.78 -12.80 -2.65
CA PRO A 173 5.57 -13.62 -2.73
C PRO A 173 5.42 -14.64 -1.58
N ASN A 174 6.50 -14.90 -0.85
CA ASN A 174 6.54 -15.84 0.28
C ASN A 174 6.49 -15.14 1.65
N SER A 175 6.15 -13.85 1.69
CA SER A 175 6.03 -13.08 2.96
C SER A 175 4.91 -13.58 3.86
N GLY A 176 3.98 -14.35 3.32
CA GLY A 176 2.78 -14.83 3.99
C GLY A 176 1.57 -13.91 3.75
N PRO A 177 0.35 -14.36 4.09
CA PRO A 177 -0.87 -13.64 3.76
C PRO A 177 -0.88 -12.26 4.42
N ARG A 178 -1.12 -11.21 3.61
CA ARG A 178 -1.23 -9.81 4.03
C ARG A 178 0.04 -9.25 4.71
N GLN A 179 1.22 -9.74 4.34
CA GLN A 179 2.49 -9.23 4.84
C GLN A 179 3.36 -8.64 3.72
N ASP A 180 2.81 -8.46 2.53
CA ASP A 180 3.51 -8.03 1.31
C ASP A 180 4.28 -6.72 1.52
N ASP A 181 3.60 -5.71 2.05
CA ASP A 181 4.15 -4.39 2.36
C ASP A 181 4.98 -4.39 3.65
N TYR A 182 4.50 -5.07 4.68
CA TYR A 182 5.15 -5.10 6.00
C TYR A 182 6.56 -5.70 5.94
N GLU A 183 6.72 -6.79 5.19
CA GLU A 183 8.02 -7.44 4.97
C GLU A 183 8.94 -6.55 4.13
N LEU A 184 8.38 -5.91 3.10
CA LEU A 184 9.10 -5.01 2.22
C LEU A 184 9.70 -3.82 2.98
N TRP A 185 8.92 -3.18 3.87
CA TRP A 185 9.39 -2.02 4.62
C TRP A 185 10.57 -2.35 5.54
N PHE A 186 10.60 -3.52 6.16
CA PHE A 186 11.77 -3.96 6.92
C PHE A 186 13.01 -4.07 6.04
N ARG A 187 12.90 -4.62 4.83
CA ARG A 187 14.04 -4.70 3.90
C ARG A 187 14.50 -3.33 3.42
N CYS A 188 13.58 -2.44 3.10
CA CYS A 188 13.91 -1.07 2.71
C CYS A 188 14.73 -0.36 3.80
N ILE A 189 14.31 -0.47 5.06
CA ILE A 189 15.00 0.16 6.18
C ILE A 189 16.31 -0.56 6.53
N GLU A 190 16.35 -1.90 6.48
CA GLU A 190 17.60 -2.68 6.62
C GLU A 190 18.68 -2.23 5.64
N HIS A 191 18.29 -1.83 4.42
CA HIS A 191 19.20 -1.35 3.38
C HIS A 191 19.42 0.18 3.40
N GLY A 192 18.86 0.88 4.35
CA GLY A 192 19.10 2.30 4.53
C GLY A 192 18.41 3.23 3.52
N LEU A 193 17.31 2.80 2.89
CA LEU A 193 16.62 3.61 1.88
C LEU A 193 16.09 4.92 2.48
N GLU A 194 16.35 6.05 1.83
CA GLU A 194 15.85 7.35 2.24
C GLU A 194 14.33 7.44 2.01
N CYS A 195 13.60 7.75 3.08
CA CYS A 195 12.14 7.71 3.04
C CYS A 195 11.48 8.79 3.91
N ARG A 196 10.28 9.20 3.52
CA ARG A 196 9.41 10.08 4.31
C ARG A 196 7.93 9.89 3.98
N ASN A 197 7.05 10.37 4.85
CA ASN A 197 5.65 10.57 4.53
C ASN A 197 5.31 12.06 4.54
N ILE A 198 4.42 12.48 3.62
CA ILE A 198 3.86 13.83 3.58
C ILE A 198 2.71 13.90 4.57
N GLU A 199 2.70 14.97 5.37
CA GLU A 199 1.66 15.23 6.38
C GLU A 199 0.38 15.82 5.76
N GLU A 200 -0.04 15.24 4.66
CA GLU A 200 -1.26 15.61 3.93
C GLU A 200 -1.97 14.34 3.45
N PRO A 201 -3.31 14.26 3.54
CA PRO A 201 -4.06 13.18 2.92
C PRO A 201 -4.05 13.36 1.40
N LEU A 202 -3.48 12.36 0.69
CA LEU A 202 -3.40 12.37 -0.77
C LEU A 202 -4.11 11.18 -1.42
N LEU A 203 -4.76 10.34 -0.60
CA LEU A 203 -5.54 9.19 -1.04
C LEU A 203 -6.77 9.01 -0.15
N TYR A 204 -7.89 8.70 -0.75
CA TYR A 204 -9.05 8.12 -0.08
C TYR A 204 -8.86 6.61 -0.05
N TYR A 205 -8.64 6.06 1.15
CA TYR A 205 -8.44 4.63 1.40
C TYR A 205 -9.77 3.95 1.70
N ARG A 206 -10.22 3.05 0.84
CA ARG A 206 -11.49 2.36 1.03
C ARG A 206 -11.39 1.23 2.04
N PHE A 207 -12.22 1.31 3.06
CA PHE A 207 -12.27 0.35 4.16
C PHE A 207 -13.52 -0.54 4.05
N PHE A 208 -13.29 -1.84 3.98
CA PHE A 208 -14.36 -2.84 3.98
C PHE A 208 -14.55 -3.40 5.39
N LYS A 209 -15.81 -3.48 5.85
CA LYS A 209 -16.16 -4.04 7.17
C LYS A 209 -15.60 -5.46 7.35
N ASP A 210 -15.56 -6.25 6.29
CA ASP A 210 -15.00 -7.60 6.28
C ASP A 210 -13.48 -7.64 6.45
N SER A 211 -12.77 -6.53 6.29
CA SER A 211 -11.31 -6.46 6.47
C SER A 211 -10.86 -6.88 7.88
N ILE A 212 -11.72 -6.68 8.89
CA ILE A 212 -11.45 -7.08 10.28
C ILE A 212 -11.51 -8.62 10.42
N SER A 213 -12.45 -9.28 9.74
CA SER A 213 -12.62 -10.74 9.80
C SER A 213 -11.45 -11.49 9.16
N ARG A 214 -10.78 -10.85 8.20
CA ARG A 214 -9.57 -11.38 7.52
C ARG A 214 -8.33 -11.44 8.43
N ASN A 215 -8.36 -10.84 9.63
CA ASN A 215 -7.29 -10.90 10.63
C ASN A 215 -7.36 -12.21 11.44
N THR A 216 -7.09 -13.33 10.77
CA THR A 216 -7.08 -14.67 11.36
C THR A 216 -5.82 -14.92 12.20
N MET A 217 -5.84 -16.00 13.01
CA MET A 217 -4.66 -16.46 13.76
C MET A 217 -3.47 -16.72 12.82
N LYS A 218 -3.72 -17.28 11.62
CA LYS A 218 -2.68 -17.52 10.60
C LYS A 218 -2.02 -16.18 10.17
N VAL A 219 -2.79 -15.14 9.94
CA VAL A 219 -2.27 -13.80 9.61
C VAL A 219 -1.47 -13.23 10.78
N GLY A 220 -1.96 -13.36 12.01
CA GLY A 220 -1.25 -12.92 13.22
C GLY A 220 0.09 -13.64 13.41
N TRP A 221 0.13 -14.94 13.15
CA TRP A 221 1.37 -15.72 13.23
C TRP A 221 2.40 -15.28 12.18
N TRP A 222 1.98 -15.10 10.93
CA TRP A 222 2.87 -14.61 9.86
C TRP A 222 3.38 -13.20 10.17
N ARG A 223 2.51 -12.32 10.70
CA ARG A 223 2.93 -10.98 11.11
C ARG A 223 3.97 -11.02 12.22
N ALA A 224 3.79 -11.85 13.23
CA ALA A 224 4.79 -12.05 14.28
C ALA A 224 6.11 -12.60 13.72
N LYS A 225 6.06 -13.63 12.86
CA LYS A 225 7.24 -14.23 12.24
C LYS A 225 8.04 -13.19 11.41
N VAL A 226 7.37 -12.45 10.53
CA VAL A 226 7.98 -11.40 9.72
C VAL A 226 8.49 -10.27 10.61
N GLY A 227 7.67 -9.82 11.56
CA GLY A 227 7.99 -8.74 12.47
C GLY A 227 9.19 -9.02 13.35
N LEU A 228 9.29 -10.22 13.96
CA LEU A 228 10.43 -10.62 14.78
C LEU A 228 11.74 -10.65 13.98
N LYS A 229 11.69 -11.26 12.78
CA LYS A 229 12.85 -11.28 11.87
C LYS A 229 13.27 -9.88 11.46
N GLY A 230 12.30 -9.04 11.08
CA GLY A 230 12.56 -7.67 10.63
C GLY A 230 13.06 -6.78 11.77
N ALA A 231 12.44 -6.87 12.97
CA ALA A 231 12.88 -6.11 14.14
C ALA A 231 14.31 -6.44 14.57
N TRP A 232 14.70 -7.72 14.45
CA TRP A 232 16.08 -8.14 14.69
C TRP A 232 17.05 -7.50 13.70
N LYS A 233 16.76 -7.59 12.39
CA LYS A 233 17.60 -7.06 11.31
C LYS A 233 17.74 -5.53 11.37
N CYS A 234 16.64 -4.83 11.64
CA CYS A 234 16.60 -3.38 11.78
C CYS A 234 17.03 -2.89 13.17
N LYS A 235 17.50 -3.77 14.07
CA LYS A 235 17.95 -3.44 15.44
C LYS A 235 16.91 -2.61 16.21
N CYS A 236 15.63 -2.97 16.08
CA CYS A 236 14.55 -2.26 16.75
C CYS A 236 14.65 -2.33 18.28
N SER A 237 14.00 -1.39 18.96
CA SER A 237 13.92 -1.35 20.43
C SER A 237 13.21 -2.58 21.01
N PRO A 238 13.44 -2.95 22.28
CA PRO A 238 12.79 -4.11 22.90
C PRO A 238 11.25 -4.10 22.84
N ILE A 239 10.62 -2.93 22.90
CA ILE A 239 9.17 -2.78 22.79
C ILE A 239 8.64 -3.26 21.43
N ALA A 240 9.44 -3.17 20.37
CA ALA A 240 9.05 -3.65 19.04
C ALA A 240 8.75 -5.15 19.03
N TYR A 241 9.53 -5.95 19.78
CA TYR A 241 9.35 -7.42 19.86
C TYR A 241 8.02 -7.78 20.52
N ILE A 242 7.59 -7.01 21.51
CA ILE A 242 6.26 -7.16 22.11
C ILE A 242 5.18 -6.75 21.11
N GLY A 243 5.38 -5.58 20.47
CA GLY A 243 4.42 -5.01 19.52
C GLY A 243 4.15 -5.88 18.30
N VAL A 244 5.18 -6.50 17.71
CA VAL A 244 5.01 -7.39 16.53
C VAL A 244 4.28 -8.68 16.88
N CYS A 245 4.34 -9.15 18.13
CA CYS A 245 3.61 -10.31 18.62
C CYS A 245 2.15 -9.99 19.03
N TYR A 246 1.82 -8.72 19.27
CA TYR A 246 0.50 -8.29 19.75
C TYR A 246 -0.67 -8.78 18.86
N PRO A 247 -0.63 -8.71 17.51
CA PRO A 247 -1.71 -9.22 16.66
C PRO A 247 -1.95 -10.72 16.82
N LEU A 248 -0.88 -11.51 17.05
CA LEU A 248 -1.01 -12.93 17.33
C LEU A 248 -1.69 -13.18 18.69
N PHE A 249 -1.22 -12.54 19.77
CA PHE A 249 -1.85 -12.65 21.09
C PHE A 249 -3.32 -12.23 21.04
N ARG A 250 -3.63 -11.12 20.37
CA ARG A 250 -5.01 -10.68 20.20
C ARG A 250 -5.88 -11.72 19.49
N SER A 251 -5.35 -12.42 18.49
CA SER A 251 -6.10 -13.45 17.74
C SER A 251 -6.43 -14.70 18.59
N LEU A 252 -5.69 -14.96 19.65
CA LEU A 252 -5.89 -16.06 20.58
C LEU A 252 -6.93 -15.75 21.67
N MET A 253 -7.30 -14.46 21.84
CA MET A 253 -8.21 -14.05 22.89
C MET A 253 -9.68 -14.34 22.55
N PRO A 254 -10.53 -14.67 23.56
CA PRO A 254 -11.97 -14.75 23.39
C PRO A 254 -12.59 -13.50 22.78
N GLY A 255 -13.70 -13.64 22.05
CA GLY A 255 -14.28 -12.60 21.23
C GLY A 255 -14.57 -11.28 21.97
N PHE A 256 -14.99 -11.33 23.24
CA PHE A 256 -15.28 -10.14 24.05
C PHE A 256 -13.99 -9.38 24.43
N ILE A 257 -12.92 -10.08 24.81
CA ILE A 257 -11.61 -9.48 25.10
C ILE A 257 -11.02 -8.88 23.81
N ARG A 258 -11.12 -9.60 22.70
CA ARG A 258 -10.65 -9.16 21.40
C ARG A 258 -11.31 -7.83 20.95
N ARG A 259 -12.63 -7.67 21.18
CA ARG A 259 -13.34 -6.40 20.88
C ARG A 259 -12.83 -5.25 21.76
N LEU A 260 -12.57 -5.50 23.04
CA LEU A 260 -12.00 -4.50 23.94
C LEU A 260 -10.59 -4.09 23.50
N MET A 261 -9.77 -5.08 23.13
CA MET A 261 -8.40 -4.84 22.63
C MET A 261 -8.40 -4.03 21.33
N TYR A 262 -9.37 -4.21 20.41
CA TYR A 262 -9.51 -3.36 19.22
C TYR A 262 -9.79 -1.90 19.62
N ARG A 263 -10.75 -1.67 20.53
CA ARG A 263 -11.06 -0.30 21.00
C ARG A 263 -9.86 0.40 21.64
N ILE A 264 -9.04 -0.33 22.39
CA ILE A 264 -7.82 0.21 23.01
C ILE A 264 -6.75 0.45 21.95
N SER A 265 -6.53 -0.50 21.04
CA SER A 265 -5.53 -0.36 19.99
C SER A 265 -5.84 0.78 19.03
N ASP A 266 -7.11 1.03 18.74
CA ASP A 266 -7.52 2.18 17.90
C ASP A 266 -7.21 3.52 18.56
N ARG A 267 -7.20 3.59 19.91
CA ARG A 267 -6.78 4.79 20.66
C ARG A 267 -5.27 4.98 20.73
N ILE A 268 -4.48 3.91 20.56
CA ILE A 268 -3.02 3.93 20.68
C ILE A 268 -2.34 3.84 19.29
N ASN A 269 -3.09 3.46 18.27
CA ASN A 269 -2.55 3.27 16.92
C ASN A 269 -2.13 4.62 16.32
N PRO A 270 -0.84 4.83 16.04
CA PRO A 270 -0.36 6.09 15.47
C PRO A 270 -0.92 6.42 14.08
N ARG A 271 -1.62 5.48 13.44
CA ARG A 271 -2.31 5.67 12.15
C ARG A 271 -3.73 6.23 12.29
N VAL A 272 -4.22 6.41 13.52
CA VAL A 272 -5.63 6.76 13.80
C VAL A 272 -5.74 8.01 14.67
N ASN A 273 -4.68 8.37 15.36
CA ASN A 273 -4.63 9.48 16.32
C ASN A 273 -3.63 10.54 15.83
N SER A 274 -4.13 11.47 15.09
CA SER A 274 -3.54 12.80 14.90
C SER A 274 -4.66 13.84 14.91
#